data_2bd28cae18d9f9e97230c68e99a7a0b6
#
_entry.id   2bd28cae18d9f9e97230c68e99a7a0b6
#
_cell.length_a   1.000
_cell.length_b   1.000
_cell.length_c   1.000
_cell.angle_alpha   90.00
_cell.angle_beta   90.00
_cell.angle_gamma   90.00
#
_symmetry.space_group_name_H-M   'P 1'
#
loop_
_entity.id
_entity.type
_entity.pdbx_description
1 polymer ?
#
loop_
_entity_poly.entity_id
_entity_poly.type
_entity_poly.pdbx_seq_one_letter_code
_entity_poly.pdbx_strand_id
1 'polypeptide(L)'
;GIMISLVQMGVIALVYQVSGIGSFVLNELSLEPLFFILGLFPFWLLQGGTEEVATRGWLLTRIAARTNLPLAIAISSSLFGILHLGNSGVTFLSVLNIILDGVLAGLLLVYTDSIWLVVAQHGTWNYVQGNLLGFQVSGTGADASIFSFTMGSGPDWLTGGAFGAEGSII
;
A
#
# COMPACT_ATOMS: atom_id res chain seq x y z
N GLY A 1 -2.70 -10.20 8.53
CA GLY A 1 -2.50 -9.27 7.40
C GLY A 1 -3.76 -8.48 7.10
N ILE A 2 -4.83 -9.13 6.65
CA ILE A 2 -6.07 -8.45 6.19
C ILE A 2 -6.57 -7.40 7.19
N MET A 3 -6.76 -7.77 8.45
CA MET A 3 -7.28 -6.84 9.48
C MET A 3 -6.37 -5.66 9.73
N ILE A 4 -5.05 -5.83 9.61
CA ILE A 4 -4.09 -4.74 9.77
C ILE A 4 -4.35 -3.68 8.69
N SER A 5 -4.40 -4.07 7.41
CA SER A 5 -4.65 -3.16 6.30
C SER A 5 -6.02 -2.49 6.36
N LEU A 6 -7.06 -3.24 6.73
CA LEU A 6 -8.41 -2.67 6.90
C LEU A 6 -8.44 -1.59 7.97
N VAL A 7 -7.77 -1.81 9.10
CA VAL A 7 -7.71 -0.82 10.19
C VAL A 7 -6.89 0.39 9.76
N GLN A 8 -5.70 0.18 9.19
CA GLN A 8 -4.83 1.26 8.73
C GLN A 8 -5.52 2.14 7.68
N MET A 9 -6.06 1.53 6.61
CA MET A 9 -6.78 2.26 5.56
C MET A 9 -8.06 2.91 6.07
N GLY A 10 -8.78 2.26 6.98
CA GLY A 10 -9.95 2.84 7.63
C GLY A 10 -9.62 4.10 8.44
N VAL A 11 -8.49 4.10 9.16
CA VAL A 11 -8.01 5.28 9.90
C VAL A 11 -7.59 6.38 8.93
N ILE A 12 -6.82 6.06 7.89
CA ILE A 12 -6.41 7.02 6.86
C ILE A 12 -7.64 7.67 6.21
N ALA A 13 -8.59 6.86 5.73
CA ALA A 13 -9.82 7.36 5.10
C ALA A 13 -10.62 8.27 6.05
N LEU A 14 -10.74 7.89 7.33
CA LEU A 14 -11.42 8.70 8.35
C LEU A 14 -10.71 10.04 8.55
N VAL A 15 -9.38 10.04 8.63
CA VAL A 15 -8.59 11.27 8.79
C VAL A 15 -8.79 12.19 7.58
N TYR A 16 -8.73 11.67 6.34
CA TYR A 16 -8.98 12.44 5.12
C TYR A 16 -10.38 13.07 5.12
N GLN A 17 -11.40 12.28 5.48
CA GLN A 17 -12.79 12.73 5.49
C GLN A 17 -13.03 13.81 6.58
N VAL A 18 -12.55 13.59 7.80
CA VAL A 18 -12.81 14.48 8.94
C VAL A 18 -12.00 15.78 8.84
N SER A 19 -10.77 15.70 8.33
CA SER A 19 -9.92 16.89 8.14
C SER A 19 -10.26 17.73 6.89
N GLY A 20 -11.13 17.22 6.02
CA GLY A 20 -11.46 17.90 4.76
C GLY A 20 -10.34 17.85 3.69
N ILE A 21 -9.32 17.02 3.91
CA ILE A 21 -8.23 16.82 2.95
C ILE A 21 -8.73 16.12 1.69
N GLY A 22 -9.80 15.33 1.82
CA GLY A 22 -10.48 14.67 0.71
C GLY A 22 -11.86 14.19 1.12
N SER A 23 -12.63 13.77 0.16
CA SER A 23 -13.97 13.24 0.37
C SER A 23 -14.20 11.96 -0.43
N PHE A 24 -15.03 11.09 0.11
CA PHE A 24 -15.43 9.83 -0.51
C PHE A 24 -16.90 9.89 -0.91
N VAL A 25 -17.20 9.51 -2.13
CA VAL A 25 -18.56 9.40 -2.64
C VAL A 25 -18.79 7.95 -3.06
N LEU A 26 -19.88 7.35 -2.58
CA LEU A 26 -20.26 6.00 -2.98
C LEU A 26 -20.65 6.00 -4.45
N ASN A 27 -20.04 5.15 -5.26
CA ASN A 27 -20.36 5.00 -6.67
C ASN A 27 -21.66 4.20 -6.86
N GLU A 28 -22.45 4.59 -7.85
CA GLU A 28 -23.56 3.77 -8.31
C GLU A 28 -23.01 2.62 -9.15
N LEU A 29 -23.01 1.42 -8.58
CA LEU A 29 -22.47 0.22 -9.22
C LEU A 29 -23.59 -0.72 -9.65
N SER A 30 -23.57 -1.10 -10.93
CA SER A 30 -24.30 -2.27 -11.38
C SER A 30 -23.59 -3.56 -10.95
N LEU A 31 -24.22 -4.70 -11.16
CA LEU A 31 -23.64 -5.99 -10.73
C LEU A 31 -22.29 -6.30 -11.42
N GLU A 32 -22.14 -5.92 -12.69
CA GLU A 32 -20.92 -6.21 -13.46
C GLU A 32 -19.66 -5.57 -12.85
N PRO A 33 -19.58 -4.23 -12.67
CA PRO A 33 -18.41 -3.63 -12.00
C PRO A 33 -18.25 -4.10 -10.55
N LEU A 34 -19.31 -4.41 -9.84
CA LEU A 34 -19.21 -4.96 -8.48
C LEU A 34 -18.49 -6.32 -8.49
N PHE A 35 -18.89 -7.26 -9.37
CA PHE A 35 -18.22 -8.54 -9.49
C PHE A 35 -16.76 -8.40 -9.99
N PHE A 36 -16.52 -7.45 -10.89
CA PHE A 36 -15.15 -7.14 -11.33
C PHE A 36 -14.28 -6.68 -10.15
N ILE A 37 -14.73 -5.70 -9.35
CA ILE A 37 -14.02 -5.23 -8.15
C ILE A 37 -13.73 -6.39 -7.20
N LEU A 38 -14.74 -7.20 -6.87
CA LEU A 38 -14.55 -8.35 -5.99
C LEU A 38 -13.56 -9.38 -6.54
N GLY A 39 -13.57 -9.57 -7.87
CA GLY A 39 -12.63 -10.46 -8.57
C GLY A 39 -11.18 -9.97 -8.59
N LEU A 40 -10.92 -8.69 -8.37
CA LEU A 40 -9.56 -8.13 -8.34
C LEU A 40 -8.79 -8.47 -7.05
N PHE A 41 -9.46 -8.81 -5.96
CA PHE A 41 -8.79 -9.11 -4.69
C PHE A 41 -7.69 -10.18 -4.79
N PRO A 42 -7.91 -11.37 -5.40
CA PRO A 42 -6.85 -12.36 -5.56
C PRO A 42 -5.70 -11.87 -6.45
N PHE A 43 -5.93 -10.99 -7.41
CA PHE A 43 -4.85 -10.43 -8.23
C PHE A 43 -3.96 -9.47 -7.42
N TRP A 44 -4.55 -8.68 -6.53
CA TRP A 44 -3.76 -7.86 -5.60
C TRP A 44 -2.95 -8.70 -4.60
N LEU A 45 -3.50 -9.84 -4.14
CA LEU A 45 -2.72 -10.78 -3.33
C LEU A 45 -1.56 -11.40 -4.10
N LEU A 46 -1.72 -11.68 -5.39
CA LEU A 46 -0.66 -12.18 -6.24
C LEU A 46 0.40 -11.10 -6.51
N GLN A 47 -0.02 -9.88 -6.83
CA GLN A 47 0.89 -8.75 -7.10
C GLN A 47 1.73 -8.43 -5.85
N GLY A 48 1.09 -8.08 -4.73
CA GLY A 48 1.79 -7.81 -3.47
C GLY A 48 2.57 -9.03 -2.97
N GLY A 49 2.01 -10.24 -3.15
CA GLY A 49 2.68 -11.49 -2.81
C GLY A 49 3.98 -11.72 -3.56
N THR A 50 4.02 -11.41 -4.86
CA THR A 50 5.23 -11.50 -5.68
C THR A 50 6.32 -10.58 -5.14
N GLU A 51 5.96 -9.34 -4.80
CA GLU A 51 6.90 -8.37 -4.24
C GLU A 51 7.41 -8.79 -2.86
N GLU A 52 6.51 -9.28 -1.98
CA GLU A 52 6.89 -9.73 -0.65
C GLU A 52 7.75 -11.00 -0.67
N VAL A 53 7.45 -11.96 -1.53
CA VAL A 53 8.29 -13.16 -1.70
C VAL A 53 9.68 -12.77 -2.17
N ALA A 54 9.81 -11.86 -3.13
CA ALA A 54 11.10 -11.40 -3.64
C ALA A 54 11.90 -10.62 -2.58
N THR A 55 11.25 -9.67 -1.88
CA THR A 55 11.96 -8.72 -1.02
C THR A 55 12.09 -9.23 0.43
N ARG A 56 11.06 -9.82 1.00
CA ARG A 56 11.06 -10.32 2.40
C ARG A 56 11.37 -11.81 2.45
N GLY A 57 10.78 -12.60 1.56
CA GLY A 57 11.01 -14.04 1.52
C GLY A 57 12.44 -14.40 1.08
N TRP A 58 12.94 -13.77 0.03
CA TRP A 58 14.26 -14.09 -0.53
C TRP A 58 15.34 -13.10 -0.15
N LEU A 59 15.22 -11.82 -0.50
CA LEU A 59 16.30 -10.84 -0.36
C LEU A 59 16.67 -10.62 1.12
N LEU A 60 15.68 -10.30 1.96
CA LEU A 60 15.88 -10.07 3.40
C LEU A 60 16.55 -11.29 4.05
N THR A 61 16.02 -12.49 3.82
CA THR A 61 16.54 -13.71 4.43
C THR A 61 17.97 -14.03 4.00
N ARG A 62 18.31 -13.78 2.72
CA ARG A 62 19.68 -13.97 2.20
C ARG A 62 20.68 -12.98 2.77
N ILE A 63 20.28 -11.73 2.97
CA ILE A 63 21.15 -10.72 3.58
C ILE A 63 21.31 -11.03 5.07
N ALA A 64 20.23 -11.35 5.79
CA ALA A 64 20.26 -11.66 7.22
C ALA A 64 21.18 -12.85 7.53
N ALA A 65 21.18 -13.89 6.67
CA ALA A 65 22.04 -15.06 6.81
C ALA A 65 23.55 -14.76 6.65
N ARG A 66 23.90 -13.60 6.05
CA ARG A 66 25.31 -13.21 5.80
C ARG A 66 25.76 -12.00 6.62
N THR A 67 24.83 -11.31 7.26
CA THR A 67 25.11 -10.10 8.02
C THR A 67 24.41 -10.13 9.37
N ASN A 68 23.37 -9.30 9.53
CA ASN A 68 22.49 -9.29 10.70
C ASN A 68 21.09 -8.81 10.28
N LEU A 69 20.10 -9.09 11.12
CA LEU A 69 18.70 -8.79 10.83
C LEU A 69 18.40 -7.29 10.63
N PRO A 70 18.88 -6.34 11.48
CA PRO A 70 18.64 -4.93 11.26
C PRO A 70 19.14 -4.42 9.90
N LEU A 71 20.34 -4.82 9.51
CA LEU A 71 20.92 -4.45 8.21
C LEU A 71 20.13 -5.07 7.05
N ALA A 72 19.68 -6.31 7.19
CA ALA A 72 18.87 -6.99 6.20
C ALA A 72 17.54 -6.29 5.97
N ILE A 73 16.84 -5.88 7.04
CA ILE A 73 15.61 -5.10 6.97
C ILE A 73 15.89 -3.75 6.30
N ALA A 74 16.92 -3.04 6.73
CA ALA A 74 17.26 -1.73 6.15
C ALA A 74 17.54 -1.82 4.64
N ILE A 75 18.35 -2.78 4.20
CA ILE A 75 18.71 -2.93 2.77
C ILE A 75 17.48 -3.37 1.96
N SER A 76 16.73 -4.38 2.41
CA SER A 76 15.57 -4.88 1.63
C SER A 76 14.48 -3.82 1.51
N SER A 77 14.22 -3.06 2.57
CA SER A 77 13.23 -1.97 2.57
C SER A 77 13.67 -0.79 1.72
N SER A 78 14.96 -0.42 1.77
CA SER A 78 15.50 0.65 0.92
C SER A 78 15.42 0.28 -0.56
N LEU A 79 15.78 -0.96 -0.92
CA LEU A 79 15.64 -1.43 -2.30
C LEU A 79 14.18 -1.47 -2.75
N PHE A 80 13.26 -1.87 -1.86
CA PHE A 80 11.83 -1.82 -2.14
C PHE A 80 11.35 -0.40 -2.48
N GLY A 81 11.74 0.60 -1.69
CA GLY A 81 11.44 2.01 -2.00
C GLY A 81 12.09 2.50 -3.30
N ILE A 82 13.34 2.10 -3.58
CA ILE A 82 14.06 2.47 -4.81
C ILE A 82 13.36 1.91 -6.06
N LEU A 83 12.79 0.71 -6.00
CA LEU A 83 12.04 0.12 -7.11
C LEU A 83 10.79 0.93 -7.50
N HIS A 84 10.26 1.76 -6.59
CA HIS A 84 9.11 2.63 -6.83
C HIS A 84 9.48 4.02 -7.39
N LEU A 85 10.77 4.33 -7.58
CA LEU A 85 11.20 5.62 -8.14
C LEU A 85 10.71 5.89 -9.58
N GLY A 86 10.33 4.84 -10.31
CA GLY A 86 9.76 4.95 -11.65
C GLY A 86 8.25 5.21 -11.69
N ASN A 87 7.57 5.24 -10.55
CA ASN A 87 6.12 5.37 -10.48
C ASN A 87 5.68 6.83 -10.72
N SER A 88 4.44 6.99 -11.22
CA SER A 88 3.86 8.32 -11.45
C SER A 88 3.64 9.06 -10.14
N GLY A 89 3.93 10.37 -10.13
CA GLY A 89 3.69 11.22 -8.96
C GLY A 89 4.62 10.94 -7.76
N VAL A 90 5.71 10.18 -7.96
CA VAL A 90 6.67 9.87 -6.89
C VAL A 90 7.27 11.14 -6.28
N THR A 91 7.35 11.16 -4.95
CA THR A 91 7.95 12.24 -4.14
C THR A 91 8.94 11.64 -3.15
N PHE A 92 9.77 12.48 -2.53
CA PHE A 92 10.64 12.02 -1.45
C PHE A 92 9.84 11.36 -0.30
N LEU A 93 8.69 11.94 0.04
CA LEU A 93 7.83 11.43 1.12
C LEU A 93 7.23 10.08 0.75
N SER A 94 6.76 9.90 -0.49
CA SER A 94 6.22 8.61 -0.92
C SER A 94 7.26 7.50 -0.88
N VAL A 95 8.50 7.77 -1.32
CA VAL A 95 9.60 6.79 -1.22
C VAL A 95 9.93 6.47 0.23
N LEU A 96 9.97 7.49 1.11
CA LEU A 96 10.20 7.28 2.54
C LEU A 96 9.11 6.40 3.16
N ASN A 97 7.84 6.66 2.86
CA ASN A 97 6.72 5.87 3.35
C ASN A 97 6.77 4.41 2.87
N ILE A 98 7.11 4.18 1.59
CA ILE A 98 7.29 2.81 1.06
C ILE A 98 8.46 2.11 1.76
N ILE A 99 9.55 2.81 2.06
CA ILE A 99 10.67 2.25 2.84
C ILE A 99 10.20 1.88 4.25
N LEU A 100 9.42 2.75 4.90
CA LEU A 100 8.89 2.50 6.24
C LEU A 100 7.87 1.34 6.27
N ASP A 101 7.00 1.24 5.26
CA ASP A 101 6.13 0.07 5.09
C ASP A 101 6.97 -1.19 4.87
N GLY A 102 8.04 -1.07 4.09
CA GLY A 102 9.03 -2.13 3.92
C GLY A 102 9.67 -2.61 5.22
N VAL A 103 9.98 -1.69 6.13
CA VAL A 103 10.49 -2.02 7.47
C VAL A 103 9.41 -2.71 8.29
N LEU A 104 8.17 -2.21 8.27
CA LEU A 104 7.03 -2.83 8.96
C LEU A 104 6.80 -4.25 8.48
N ALA A 105 6.77 -4.48 7.16
CA ALA A 105 6.64 -5.79 6.56
C ALA A 105 7.75 -6.76 7.01
N GLY A 106 9.01 -6.28 7.03
CA GLY A 106 10.14 -7.05 7.53
C GLY A 106 10.01 -7.41 9.01
N LEU A 107 9.57 -6.48 9.85
CA LEU A 107 9.32 -6.73 11.28
C LEU A 107 8.15 -7.70 11.50
N LEU A 108 7.07 -7.56 10.74
CA LEU A 108 5.93 -8.48 10.78
C LEU A 108 6.35 -9.91 10.40
N LEU A 109 7.15 -10.07 9.33
CA LEU A 109 7.69 -11.38 8.96
C LEU A 109 8.49 -12.00 10.09
N VAL A 110 9.41 -11.24 10.68
CA VAL A 110 10.28 -11.74 11.77
C VAL A 110 9.48 -12.08 13.03
N TYR A 111 8.50 -11.23 13.38
CA TYR A 111 7.69 -11.45 14.58
C TYR A 111 6.74 -12.65 14.45
N THR A 112 6.19 -12.87 13.26
CA THR A 112 5.16 -13.89 13.04
C THR A 112 5.66 -15.16 12.38
N ASP A 113 6.89 -15.15 11.87
CA ASP A 113 7.49 -16.21 11.04
C ASP A 113 6.58 -16.64 9.87
N SER A 114 5.81 -15.67 9.32
CA SER A 114 4.81 -15.95 8.30
C SER A 114 4.84 -14.93 7.16
N ILE A 115 5.32 -15.37 6.00
CA ILE A 115 5.25 -14.59 4.77
C ILE A 115 3.79 -14.34 4.36
N TRP A 116 2.87 -15.27 4.63
CA TRP A 116 1.48 -15.15 4.27
C TRP A 116 0.77 -13.99 4.97
N LEU A 117 1.19 -13.64 6.20
CA LEU A 117 0.66 -12.49 6.90
C LEU A 117 1.03 -11.20 6.17
N VAL A 118 2.29 -11.10 5.71
CA VAL A 118 2.79 -9.91 5.00
C VAL A 118 2.17 -9.81 3.60
N VAL A 119 2.08 -10.93 2.88
CA VAL A 119 1.37 -11.01 1.59
C VAL A 119 -0.09 -10.55 1.73
N ALA A 120 -0.79 -11.04 2.75
CA ALA A 120 -2.17 -10.65 3.01
C ALA A 120 -2.30 -9.17 3.44
N GLN A 121 -1.32 -8.64 4.17
CA GLN A 121 -1.29 -7.23 4.54
C GLN A 121 -1.11 -6.36 3.30
N HIS A 122 -0.07 -6.58 2.50
CA HIS A 122 0.26 -5.79 1.32
C HIS A 122 -0.86 -5.85 0.26
N GLY A 123 -1.27 -7.05 -0.14
CA GLY A 123 -2.32 -7.19 -1.17
C GLY A 123 -3.67 -6.61 -0.74
N THR A 124 -4.02 -6.72 0.55
CA THR A 124 -5.24 -6.10 1.07
C THR A 124 -5.10 -4.57 1.13
N TRP A 125 -3.94 -4.05 1.49
CA TRP A 125 -3.65 -2.62 1.45
C TRP A 125 -3.93 -2.05 0.05
N ASN A 126 -3.31 -2.59 -0.98
CA ASN A 126 -3.48 -2.14 -2.37
C ASN A 126 -4.94 -2.23 -2.82
N TYR A 127 -5.61 -3.36 -2.52
CA TYR A 127 -7.00 -3.57 -2.86
C TYR A 127 -7.94 -2.55 -2.19
N VAL A 128 -7.79 -2.33 -0.90
CA VAL A 128 -8.63 -1.39 -0.14
C VAL A 128 -8.37 0.03 -0.61
N GLN A 129 -7.11 0.41 -0.77
CA GLN A 129 -6.72 1.72 -1.25
C GLN A 129 -7.30 2.01 -2.63
N GLY A 130 -7.08 1.13 -3.61
CA GLY A 130 -7.50 1.33 -5.00
C GLY A 130 -8.97 1.02 -5.23
N ASN A 131 -9.38 -0.23 -4.97
CA ASN A 131 -10.68 -0.71 -5.44
C ASN A 131 -11.83 -0.52 -4.43
N LEU A 132 -11.55 -0.33 -3.15
CA LEU A 132 -12.61 0.08 -2.22
C LEU A 132 -12.69 1.60 -2.10
N LEU A 133 -11.59 2.28 -1.82
CA LEU A 133 -11.60 3.72 -1.49
C LEU A 133 -11.38 4.64 -2.70
N GLY A 134 -10.87 4.13 -3.83
CA GLY A 134 -10.65 4.92 -5.06
C GLY A 134 -9.44 5.85 -5.02
N PHE A 135 -8.48 5.62 -4.12
CA PHE A 135 -7.19 6.29 -4.16
C PHE A 135 -6.31 5.77 -5.30
N GLN A 136 -5.33 6.55 -5.70
CA GLN A 136 -4.19 6.02 -6.45
C GLN A 136 -3.41 5.04 -5.56
N VAL A 137 -2.89 3.96 -6.14
CA VAL A 137 -2.01 2.99 -5.47
C VAL A 137 -0.62 3.16 -6.06
N SER A 138 0.30 3.71 -5.28
CA SER A 138 1.67 3.98 -5.72
C SER A 138 1.75 4.70 -7.08
N GLY A 139 0.87 5.66 -7.32
CA GLY A 139 0.78 6.42 -8.57
C GLY A 139 0.04 5.73 -9.71
N THR A 140 -0.67 4.63 -9.44
CA THR A 140 -1.49 3.91 -10.43
C THR A 140 -2.97 4.01 -10.05
N GLY A 141 -3.82 4.41 -11.00
CA GLY A 141 -5.27 4.46 -10.78
C GLY A 141 -5.91 3.08 -10.83
N ALA A 142 -7.00 2.90 -10.07
CA ALA A 142 -7.85 1.73 -10.19
C ALA A 142 -8.92 1.97 -11.27
N ASP A 143 -9.16 0.99 -12.14
CA ASP A 143 -10.17 1.06 -13.21
C ASP A 143 -11.61 1.12 -12.67
N ALA A 144 -11.84 0.59 -11.47
CA ALA A 144 -13.13 0.59 -10.79
C ALA A 144 -12.95 0.55 -9.27
N SER A 145 -13.84 1.24 -8.54
CA SER A 145 -13.82 1.30 -7.08
C SER A 145 -15.22 1.43 -6.49
N ILE A 146 -15.38 1.01 -5.24
CA ILE A 146 -16.65 1.15 -4.50
C ILE A 146 -16.92 2.63 -4.18
N PHE A 147 -15.89 3.36 -3.74
CA PHE A 147 -15.95 4.80 -3.53
C PHE A 147 -15.07 5.52 -4.53
N SER A 148 -15.51 6.69 -4.97
CA SER A 148 -14.64 7.67 -5.64
C SER A 148 -14.03 8.58 -4.59
N PHE A 149 -12.71 8.71 -4.62
CA PHE A 149 -11.99 9.68 -3.81
C PHE A 149 -11.81 10.97 -4.60
N THR A 150 -12.24 12.09 -4.02
CA THR A 150 -11.98 13.43 -4.52
C THR A 150 -11.01 14.14 -3.59
N MET A 151 -9.86 14.48 -4.14
CA MET A 151 -8.81 15.19 -3.42
C MET A 151 -9.27 16.62 -3.13
N GLY A 152 -9.12 17.05 -1.88
CA GLY A 152 -9.35 18.42 -1.46
C GLY A 152 -8.18 19.36 -1.84
N SER A 153 -8.29 20.62 -1.45
CA SER A 153 -7.20 21.58 -1.63
C SER A 153 -6.13 21.40 -0.56
N GLY A 154 -4.88 21.29 -0.98
CA GLY A 154 -3.74 21.17 -0.06
C GLY A 154 -2.45 20.81 -0.78
N PRO A 155 -1.32 20.93 -0.10
CA PRO A 155 -0.04 20.53 -0.67
C PRO A 155 0.05 18.98 -0.76
N ASP A 156 0.83 18.49 -1.72
CA ASP A 156 0.96 17.05 -1.99
C ASP A 156 1.45 16.24 -0.78
N TRP A 157 2.30 16.82 0.06
CA TRP A 157 2.76 16.13 1.27
C TRP A 157 1.64 15.84 2.29
N LEU A 158 0.51 16.55 2.19
CA LEU A 158 -0.66 16.35 3.03
C LEU A 158 -1.73 15.49 2.32
N THR A 159 -1.96 15.75 1.02
CA THR A 159 -3.00 15.07 0.23
C THR A 159 -2.56 13.75 -0.37
N GLY A 160 -1.25 13.52 -0.48
CA GLY A 160 -0.66 12.39 -1.20
C GLY A 160 -0.47 12.66 -2.70
N GLY A 161 -1.06 13.74 -3.23
CA GLY A 161 -0.92 14.13 -4.64
C GLY A 161 -1.27 13.01 -5.62
N ALA A 162 -0.57 12.97 -6.74
CA ALA A 162 -0.77 11.96 -7.77
C ALA A 162 -0.27 10.55 -7.39
N PHE A 163 0.45 10.41 -6.28
CA PHE A 163 0.93 9.10 -5.81
C PHE A 163 -0.16 8.33 -5.03
N GLY A 164 -1.08 9.05 -4.42
CA GLY A 164 -2.13 8.49 -3.56
C GLY A 164 -1.81 8.64 -2.08
N ALA A 165 -2.61 8.02 -1.21
CA ALA A 165 -2.50 8.15 0.25
C ALA A 165 -1.08 7.85 0.78
N GLU A 166 -0.36 6.91 0.16
CA GLU A 166 1.02 6.56 0.47
C GLU A 166 2.02 7.73 0.28
N GLY A 167 1.66 8.75 -0.49
CA GLY A 167 2.44 9.96 -0.69
C GLY A 167 2.25 11.02 0.38
N SER A 168 1.35 10.82 1.34
CA SER A 168 1.01 11.77 2.40
C SER A 168 1.76 11.49 3.70
N ILE A 169 1.72 12.47 4.60
CA ILE A 169 2.24 12.33 5.98
C ILE A 169 1.23 11.61 6.90
N ILE A 170 0.02 11.34 6.41
CA ILE A 170 -1.06 10.66 7.13
C ILE A 170 -0.96 9.12 6.92
#